data_7823537eab38f109fc453bba409aa452
#
_entry.id   7823537eab38f109fc453bba409aa452
#
_cell.length_a   1.000
_cell.length_b   1.000
_cell.length_c   1.000
_cell.angle_alpha   90.00
_cell.angle_beta   90.00
_cell.angle_gamma   90.00
#
_symmetry.space_group_name_H-M   'P 1'
#
loop_
_entity.id
_entity.type
_entity.pdbx_description
1 polymer ?
#
loop_
_entity_poly.entity_id
_entity_poly.type
_entity_poly.pdbx_seq_one_letter_code
_entity_poly.pdbx_strand_id
1 'polypeptide(L)'
;MRSVYIREQKKYRKEELEQLLDMKEEELDLFLKKLKRLGMVKNDSADREQPELQELTREFRETEEDGGVWVFSCVGIMTDGSRVLKCCPKYLSGEAPLEELKEILQVLRKYESREQKFGSGETEENGGTNRLALMLLILDDYLEYGPYTNYRTSVENGGSGEVLWEETLAGTPVLTGKGKPLYPELRTLAVNEDEQDYFRALHRQVAGECMETLRELELAELFDLTDPGICPADREEFGDTDFILYRLEQEQNVQFYDRKRRVLHMLYQYLEMEDGQEGETGFSFYGTCSFHAVWEKVCAQAFGNCLETRIQNLPLTGKPEEFRRDRRTLLELIEKPKWQEAGTGIRAESSHTLRPDIVRISEKDGSRCFSIIDAKYYLPYLRDGEVENAPGVEDVAKQYLYQMAYQDF
;
A
#
# COMPACT_ATOMS: atom_id res chain seq x y z
N MET A 1 11.57 22.71 7.26
CA MET A 1 10.23 22.18 7.57
C MET A 1 10.25 21.48 8.92
N ARG A 2 9.18 21.48 9.70
CA ARG A 2 9.19 20.87 11.04
C ARG A 2 8.69 19.43 10.97
N SER A 3 9.51 18.48 11.39
CA SER A 3 9.19 17.06 11.44
C SER A 3 8.91 16.66 12.90
N VAL A 4 7.76 16.01 13.16
CA VAL A 4 7.29 15.68 14.50
C VAL A 4 6.96 14.19 14.59
N TYR A 5 7.43 13.53 15.67
CA TYR A 5 7.12 12.14 15.95
C TYR A 5 5.92 12.03 16.88
N ILE A 6 4.91 11.28 16.44
CA ILE A 6 3.71 10.93 17.18
C ILE A 6 3.71 9.41 17.39
N ARG A 7 3.25 8.95 18.54
CA ARG A 7 3.10 7.52 18.82
C ARG A 7 1.64 7.11 18.81
N GLU A 8 1.35 6.05 18.08
CA GLU A 8 0.03 5.42 18.06
C GLU A 8 -0.40 5.01 19.48
N GLN A 9 -1.66 5.22 19.80
CA GLN A 9 -2.29 4.90 21.10
C GLN A 9 -1.66 5.58 22.36
N LYS A 10 -0.70 6.48 22.18
CA LYS A 10 -0.25 7.35 23.27
C LYS A 10 -1.28 8.45 23.50
N LYS A 11 -1.54 8.74 24.78
CA LYS A 11 -2.41 9.82 25.21
C LYS A 11 -1.64 11.14 25.21
N TYR A 12 -2.14 12.11 24.45
CA TYR A 12 -1.58 13.45 24.37
C TYR A 12 -2.57 14.45 24.93
N ARG A 13 -2.11 15.39 25.76
CA ARG A 13 -2.90 16.54 26.20
C ARG A 13 -2.87 17.62 25.12
N LYS A 14 -3.90 18.46 25.07
CA LYS A 14 -3.99 19.54 24.10
C LYS A 14 -2.77 20.47 24.16
N GLU A 15 -2.34 20.86 25.38
CA GLU A 15 -1.18 21.72 25.59
C GLU A 15 0.13 21.06 25.14
N GLU A 16 0.27 19.74 25.29
CA GLU A 16 1.40 18.97 24.78
C GLU A 16 1.45 19.00 23.25
N LEU A 17 0.29 18.85 22.60
CA LEU A 17 0.18 18.90 21.13
C LEU A 17 0.44 20.30 20.58
N GLU A 18 -0.01 21.37 21.26
CA GLU A 18 0.29 22.76 20.87
C GLU A 18 1.79 23.01 20.82
N GLN A 19 2.51 22.56 21.84
CA GLN A 19 3.97 22.70 21.90
C GLN A 19 4.68 21.80 20.88
N LEU A 20 4.22 20.56 20.73
CA LEU A 20 4.83 19.58 19.84
C LEU A 20 4.67 19.98 18.38
N LEU A 21 3.46 20.42 17.99
CA LEU A 21 3.12 20.80 16.63
C LEU A 21 3.38 22.26 16.30
N ASP A 22 3.69 23.09 17.33
CA ASP A 22 3.86 24.54 17.23
C ASP A 22 2.64 25.22 16.59
N MET A 23 1.48 24.85 17.07
CA MET A 23 0.19 25.34 16.63
C MET A 23 -0.46 26.20 17.71
N LYS A 24 -1.22 27.21 17.29
CA LYS A 24 -2.11 27.94 18.19
C LYS A 24 -3.35 27.10 18.46
N GLU A 25 -3.99 27.34 19.61
CA GLU A 25 -5.18 26.59 20.06
C GLU A 25 -6.27 26.45 18.98
N GLU A 26 -6.65 27.54 18.33
CA GLU A 26 -7.68 27.53 17.27
C GLU A 26 -7.27 26.69 16.04
N GLU A 27 -5.99 26.77 15.66
CA GLU A 27 -5.43 26.01 14.54
C GLU A 27 -5.38 24.52 14.88
N LEU A 28 -4.95 24.18 16.10
CA LEU A 28 -4.91 22.81 16.59
C LEU A 28 -6.31 22.18 16.65
N ASP A 29 -7.31 22.91 17.11
CA ASP A 29 -8.69 22.43 17.17
C ASP A 29 -9.24 22.10 15.78
N LEU A 30 -8.98 22.97 14.80
CA LEU A 30 -9.37 22.71 13.43
C LEU A 30 -8.63 21.48 12.85
N PHE A 31 -7.33 21.35 13.14
CA PHE A 31 -6.50 20.24 12.74
C PHE A 31 -7.00 18.93 13.34
N LEU A 32 -7.22 18.87 14.64
CA LEU A 32 -7.73 17.67 15.34
C LEU A 32 -9.15 17.30 14.89
N LYS A 33 -10.03 18.26 14.63
CA LYS A 33 -11.36 18.01 14.06
C LYS A 33 -11.27 17.36 12.67
N LYS A 34 -10.35 17.81 11.83
CA LYS A 34 -10.12 17.21 10.51
C LYS A 34 -9.62 15.76 10.64
N LEU A 35 -8.61 15.52 11.50
CA LEU A 35 -8.09 14.18 11.74
C LEU A 35 -9.13 13.22 12.35
N LYS A 36 -10.01 13.73 13.22
CA LYS A 36 -11.12 12.96 13.79
C LYS A 36 -12.11 12.51 12.72
N ARG A 37 -12.44 13.39 11.76
CA ARG A 37 -13.31 13.04 10.60
C ARG A 37 -12.69 11.93 9.73
N LEU A 38 -11.37 11.93 9.61
CA LEU A 38 -10.61 10.90 8.87
C LEU A 38 -10.37 9.61 9.69
N GLY A 39 -10.86 9.53 10.93
CA GLY A 39 -10.67 8.37 11.80
C GLY A 39 -9.24 8.18 12.32
N MET A 40 -8.35 9.17 12.12
CA MET A 40 -6.93 9.08 12.50
C MET A 40 -6.67 9.42 13.96
N VAL A 41 -7.60 10.11 14.61
CA VAL A 41 -7.52 10.57 15.99
C VAL A 41 -8.85 10.35 16.71
N LYS A 42 -8.77 9.98 17.98
CA LYS A 42 -9.92 9.85 18.90
C LYS A 42 -9.72 10.76 20.11
N ASN A 43 -10.83 11.23 20.69
CA ASN A 43 -10.82 11.95 21.97
C ASN A 43 -11.18 10.98 23.09
N ASP A 44 -10.26 10.73 24.03
CA ASP A 44 -10.39 9.72 25.10
C ASP A 44 -11.34 10.15 26.24
N SER A 45 -11.72 11.44 26.31
CA SER A 45 -12.65 11.93 27.33
C SER A 45 -14.11 11.53 27.08
N ALA A 46 -14.46 11.16 25.85
CA ALA A 46 -15.82 10.78 25.46
C ALA A 46 -16.10 9.26 25.57
N ASP A 47 -15.07 8.41 25.71
CA ASP A 47 -15.19 6.94 25.57
C ASP A 47 -15.16 6.16 26.91
N ARG A 48 -15.38 6.80 28.06
CA ARG A 48 -15.33 6.11 29.37
C ARG A 48 -16.59 5.34 29.78
N GLU A 49 -17.64 5.26 28.94
CA GLU A 49 -18.84 4.47 29.25
C GLU A 49 -19.01 3.29 28.29
N GLN A 50 -18.69 2.12 28.83
CA GLN A 50 -19.10 0.73 28.51
C GLN A 50 -19.00 0.24 27.05
N PRO A 51 -18.14 -0.76 26.75
CA PRO A 51 -17.95 -1.33 25.40
C PRO A 51 -19.14 -2.16 24.87
N GLU A 52 -20.09 -2.57 25.68
CA GLU A 52 -21.08 -3.61 25.31
C GLU A 52 -22.41 -3.09 24.73
N LEU A 53 -22.63 -1.77 24.64
CA LEU A 53 -23.92 -1.20 24.20
C LEU A 53 -23.83 -0.23 23.01
N GLN A 54 -22.65 -0.05 22.38
CA GLN A 54 -22.45 0.97 21.36
C GLN A 54 -22.77 0.56 19.93
N GLU A 55 -23.13 -0.67 19.64
CA GLU A 55 -23.52 -1.07 18.27
C GLU A 55 -24.95 -0.62 17.87
N LEU A 56 -25.78 -0.20 18.79
CA LEU A 56 -27.18 0.08 18.52
C LEU A 56 -27.64 1.55 18.57
N THR A 57 -26.79 2.49 18.97
CA THR A 57 -27.20 3.91 19.07
C THR A 57 -26.12 4.88 18.58
N ARG A 58 -25.79 4.83 17.30
CA ARG A 58 -25.07 5.90 16.60
C ARG A 58 -26.03 6.95 16.08
N GLU A 59 -26.77 7.61 16.95
CA GLU A 59 -27.48 8.84 16.59
C GLU A 59 -27.17 9.92 17.64
N PHE A 60 -26.48 10.94 17.19
CA PHE A 60 -26.41 12.32 17.67
C PHE A 60 -26.37 12.55 19.20
N ARG A 61 -25.15 12.74 19.74
CA ARG A 61 -24.93 13.75 20.79
C ARG A 61 -23.68 14.54 20.46
N GLU A 62 -23.88 15.67 19.79
CA GLU A 62 -22.96 16.80 19.92
C GLU A 62 -23.16 17.37 21.32
N THR A 63 -22.30 16.99 22.26
CA THR A 63 -22.13 17.75 23.51
C THR A 63 -20.65 18.04 23.63
N GLU A 64 -20.36 19.30 23.38
CA GLU A 64 -19.11 19.96 23.70
C GLU A 64 -18.86 19.89 25.22
N GLU A 65 -17.89 19.08 25.62
CA GLU A 65 -17.02 19.37 26.76
C GLU A 65 -15.70 18.70 26.49
N ASP A 66 -14.74 19.52 26.05
CA ASP A 66 -13.44 19.17 25.55
C ASP A 66 -12.52 18.79 26.71
N GLY A 67 -12.55 17.57 27.13
CA GLY A 67 -11.64 17.02 28.15
C GLY A 67 -10.27 16.62 27.61
N GLY A 68 -9.73 17.36 26.67
CA GLY A 68 -8.32 17.59 26.37
C GLY A 68 -7.36 16.42 26.13
N VAL A 69 -7.80 15.15 26.02
CA VAL A 69 -6.89 14.01 25.78
C VAL A 69 -7.16 13.37 24.42
N TRP A 70 -6.12 13.37 23.58
CA TRP A 70 -6.18 12.89 22.20
C TRP A 70 -5.32 11.66 22.00
N VAL A 71 -5.80 10.71 21.20
CA VAL A 71 -5.14 9.45 20.90
C VAL A 71 -5.08 9.25 19.38
N PHE A 72 -3.88 9.13 18.83
CA PHE A 72 -3.68 8.82 17.44
C PHE A 72 -3.87 7.31 17.18
N SER A 73 -4.63 6.97 16.15
CA SER A 73 -4.95 5.59 15.76
C SER A 73 -4.39 5.21 14.40
N CYS A 74 -3.33 5.89 13.94
CA CYS A 74 -2.71 5.65 12.64
C CYS A 74 -1.20 5.44 12.79
N VAL A 75 -0.62 4.73 11.82
CA VAL A 75 0.82 4.53 11.63
C VAL A 75 1.18 4.91 10.21
N GLY A 76 2.18 5.77 10.04
CA GLY A 76 2.61 6.26 8.74
C GLY A 76 3.05 7.71 8.77
N ILE A 77 3.04 8.35 7.62
CA ILE A 77 3.44 9.74 7.41
C ILE A 77 2.24 10.58 7.04
N MET A 78 2.10 11.71 7.70
CA MET A 78 1.06 12.70 7.42
C MET A 78 1.71 14.05 7.16
N THR A 79 1.24 14.78 6.16
CA THR A 79 1.71 16.15 5.88
C THR A 79 0.54 17.05 5.51
N ASP A 80 0.61 18.30 5.97
CA ASP A 80 -0.29 19.38 5.59
C ASP A 80 0.39 20.40 4.63
N GLY A 81 1.53 20.00 4.04
CA GLY A 81 2.34 20.87 3.18
C GLY A 81 3.34 21.73 3.96
N SER A 82 3.10 22.03 5.22
CA SER A 82 3.99 22.84 6.08
C SER A 82 4.71 22.02 7.17
N ARG A 83 4.09 20.92 7.61
CA ARG A 83 4.54 20.04 8.67
C ARG A 83 4.52 18.59 8.22
N VAL A 84 5.41 17.79 8.82
CA VAL A 84 5.43 16.34 8.62
C VAL A 84 5.25 15.65 9.97
N LEU A 85 4.17 14.89 10.13
CA LEU A 85 3.91 14.06 11.29
C LEU A 85 4.31 12.63 10.98
N LYS A 86 5.25 12.09 11.74
CA LYS A 86 5.73 10.72 11.67
C LYS A 86 5.03 9.89 12.75
N CYS A 87 3.95 9.21 12.38
CA CYS A 87 3.14 8.40 13.29
C CYS A 87 3.74 7.00 13.43
N CYS A 88 4.39 6.75 14.58
CA CYS A 88 5.06 5.49 14.87
C CYS A 88 4.13 4.49 15.57
N PRO A 89 4.30 3.17 15.33
CA PRO A 89 3.60 2.14 16.08
C PRO A 89 3.84 2.24 17.58
N LYS A 90 2.86 1.81 18.35
CA LYS A 90 2.88 1.89 19.83
C LYS A 90 4.02 1.14 20.51
N TYR A 91 4.58 0.11 19.88
CA TYR A 91 5.67 -0.69 20.45
C TYR A 91 7.06 -0.03 20.34
N LEU A 92 7.22 0.99 19.52
CA LEU A 92 8.48 1.72 19.43
C LEU A 92 8.64 2.64 20.65
N SER A 93 9.79 2.55 21.31
CA SER A 93 10.06 3.28 22.56
C SER A 93 10.96 4.54 22.40
N GLY A 94 11.62 4.73 21.26
CA GLY A 94 12.51 5.87 21.00
C GLY A 94 11.77 7.20 20.86
N GLU A 95 12.47 8.31 21.10
CA GLU A 95 11.93 9.66 20.86
C GLU A 95 11.85 9.98 19.37
N ALA A 96 12.80 9.48 18.57
CA ALA A 96 12.86 9.67 17.13
C ALA A 96 13.34 8.37 16.43
N PRO A 97 12.50 7.32 16.34
CA PRO A 97 12.88 6.01 15.81
C PRO A 97 12.86 6.03 14.27
N LEU A 98 13.86 6.70 13.66
CA LEU A 98 13.90 6.93 12.21
C LEU A 98 14.11 5.62 11.43
N GLU A 99 15.08 4.79 11.86
CA GLU A 99 15.41 3.54 11.16
C GLU A 99 14.28 2.53 11.26
N GLU A 100 13.70 2.40 12.46
CA GLU A 100 12.55 1.51 12.67
C GLU A 100 11.32 1.97 11.86
N LEU A 101 11.08 3.29 11.79
CA LEU A 101 10.00 3.83 10.98
C LEU A 101 10.22 3.58 9.48
N LYS A 102 11.48 3.69 9.01
CA LYS A 102 11.86 3.35 7.64
C LYS A 102 11.50 1.91 7.29
N GLU A 103 11.86 0.95 8.17
CA GLU A 103 11.48 -0.47 7.99
C GLU A 103 9.96 -0.67 7.95
N ILE A 104 9.23 0.02 8.83
CA ILE A 104 7.77 -0.03 8.88
C ILE A 104 7.14 0.48 7.57
N LEU A 105 7.62 1.60 7.05
CA LEU A 105 7.13 2.15 5.79
C LEU A 105 7.43 1.24 4.60
N GLN A 106 8.58 0.56 4.59
CA GLN A 106 8.87 -0.47 3.58
C GLN A 106 7.90 -1.66 3.68
N VAL A 107 7.52 -2.06 4.89
CA VAL A 107 6.49 -3.11 5.10
C VAL A 107 5.13 -2.64 4.61
N LEU A 108 4.71 -1.42 4.96
CA LEU A 108 3.45 -0.83 4.48
C LEU A 108 3.40 -0.79 2.96
N ARG A 109 4.48 -0.37 2.31
CA ARG A 109 4.60 -0.33 0.85
C ARG A 109 4.42 -1.71 0.20
N LYS A 110 5.00 -2.76 0.79
CA LYS A 110 4.80 -4.15 0.35
C LYS A 110 3.37 -4.65 0.57
N TYR A 111 2.75 -4.20 1.65
CA TYR A 111 1.38 -4.54 2.00
C TYR A 111 0.40 -3.94 1.00
N GLU A 112 0.48 -2.63 0.74
CA GLU A 112 -0.38 -1.92 -0.21
C GLU A 112 -0.23 -2.45 -1.64
N SER A 113 1.00 -2.68 -2.10
CA SER A 113 1.24 -3.24 -3.44
C SER A 113 0.63 -4.62 -3.65
N ARG A 114 0.43 -5.41 -2.59
CA ARG A 114 -0.26 -6.69 -2.63
C ARG A 114 -1.78 -6.51 -2.65
N GLU A 115 -2.32 -5.59 -1.86
CA GLU A 115 -3.77 -5.32 -1.82
C GLU A 115 -4.26 -4.72 -3.15
N GLN A 116 -3.52 -3.81 -3.75
CA GLN A 116 -3.82 -3.27 -5.08
C GLN A 116 -3.77 -4.33 -6.19
N LYS A 117 -2.92 -5.37 -6.07
CA LYS A 117 -2.89 -6.49 -7.01
C LYS A 117 -4.07 -7.47 -6.86
N PHE A 118 -4.69 -7.53 -5.68
CA PHE A 118 -5.82 -8.43 -5.39
C PHE A 118 -7.18 -7.72 -5.34
N GLY A 119 -7.20 -6.39 -5.24
CA GLY A 119 -8.39 -5.55 -5.15
C GLY A 119 -8.50 -4.59 -6.32
N SER A 120 -8.87 -5.09 -7.49
CA SER A 120 -9.42 -4.26 -8.56
C SER A 120 -10.90 -3.99 -8.25
N GLY A 121 -11.17 -3.22 -7.23
CA GLY A 121 -12.53 -2.83 -6.89
C GLY A 121 -12.62 -2.27 -5.47
N GLU A 122 -12.90 -1.00 -5.38
CA GLU A 122 -13.52 -0.34 -4.23
C GLU A 122 -12.66 -0.17 -2.96
N THR A 123 -11.71 0.75 -3.00
CA THR A 123 -11.32 1.52 -1.82
C THR A 123 -11.88 2.95 -1.92
N GLU A 124 -13.20 3.05 -2.07
CA GLU A 124 -13.94 4.32 -2.08
C GLU A 124 -14.39 4.79 -0.67
N GLU A 125 -13.93 4.20 0.43
CA GLU A 125 -14.43 4.59 1.75
C GLU A 125 -13.73 5.78 2.41
N ASN A 126 -12.61 6.30 1.86
CA ASN A 126 -12.02 7.55 2.31
C ASN A 126 -11.71 8.45 1.10
N GLY A 127 -12.75 9.09 0.58
CA GLY A 127 -12.78 9.89 -0.63
C GLY A 127 -11.80 11.06 -0.73
N GLY A 128 -10.53 10.77 -0.91
CA GLY A 128 -9.50 11.73 -1.28
C GLY A 128 -8.29 10.99 -1.82
N THR A 129 -7.96 11.22 -3.08
CA THR A 129 -6.73 10.69 -3.67
C THR A 129 -5.54 11.24 -2.88
N ASN A 130 -4.74 10.36 -2.32
CA ASN A 130 -3.64 10.72 -1.43
C ASN A 130 -2.42 11.16 -2.27
N ARG A 131 -2.14 12.46 -2.32
CA ARG A 131 -1.05 13.05 -3.11
C ARG A 131 0.30 12.40 -2.78
N LEU A 132 0.59 12.17 -1.49
CA LEU A 132 1.85 11.53 -1.07
C LEU A 132 1.98 10.11 -1.59
N ALA A 133 0.91 9.30 -1.49
CA ALA A 133 0.88 7.95 -2.03
C ALA A 133 1.06 7.95 -3.56
N LEU A 134 0.42 8.89 -4.24
CA LEU A 134 0.52 9.02 -5.70
C LEU A 134 1.93 9.41 -6.15
N MET A 135 2.59 10.35 -5.46
CA MET A 135 4.00 10.70 -5.72
C MET A 135 4.92 9.49 -5.58
N LEU A 136 4.72 8.69 -4.52
CA LEU A 136 5.50 7.46 -4.31
C LEU A 136 5.26 6.43 -5.42
N LEU A 137 4.00 6.24 -5.85
CA LEU A 137 3.66 5.32 -6.96
C LEU A 137 4.29 5.74 -8.29
N ILE A 138 4.28 7.05 -8.60
CA ILE A 138 4.92 7.60 -9.82
C ILE A 138 6.43 7.34 -9.79
N LEU A 139 7.07 7.62 -8.66
CA LEU A 139 8.51 7.39 -8.51
C LEU A 139 8.88 5.91 -8.54
N ASP A 140 8.06 5.04 -7.95
CA ASP A 140 8.27 3.59 -8.00
C ASP A 140 8.21 3.05 -9.41
N ASP A 141 7.17 3.41 -10.16
CA ASP A 141 7.06 2.99 -11.56
C ASP A 141 8.24 3.54 -12.40
N TYR A 142 8.63 4.80 -12.14
CA TYR A 142 9.75 5.41 -12.86
C TYR A 142 11.09 4.72 -12.55
N LEU A 143 11.36 4.43 -11.29
CA LEU A 143 12.62 3.80 -10.86
C LEU A 143 12.69 2.32 -11.27
N GLU A 144 11.58 1.60 -11.28
CA GLU A 144 11.53 0.18 -11.65
C GLU A 144 11.57 -0.04 -13.17
N TYR A 145 10.85 0.78 -13.94
CA TYR A 145 10.63 0.53 -15.38
C TYR A 145 11.18 1.62 -16.29
N GLY A 146 11.68 2.72 -15.75
CA GLY A 146 12.10 3.89 -16.51
C GLY A 146 10.93 4.76 -16.98
N PRO A 147 11.22 5.81 -17.77
CA PRO A 147 10.21 6.75 -18.25
C PRO A 147 9.17 6.07 -19.15
N TYR A 148 8.00 6.69 -19.26
CA TYR A 148 7.02 6.35 -20.28
C TYR A 148 7.69 6.38 -21.66
N THR A 149 7.49 5.35 -22.48
CA THR A 149 8.21 5.24 -23.75
C THR A 149 7.27 4.80 -24.87
N ASN A 150 7.17 5.62 -25.92
CA ASN A 150 6.59 5.26 -27.20
C ASN A 150 7.69 4.88 -28.18
N TYR A 151 7.34 4.13 -29.21
CA TYR A 151 8.26 3.71 -30.25
C TYR A 151 7.89 4.40 -31.55
N ARG A 152 8.91 4.88 -32.26
CA ARG A 152 8.79 5.48 -33.57
C ARG A 152 9.44 4.58 -34.61
N THR A 153 8.73 4.36 -35.68
CA THR A 153 9.29 3.68 -36.83
C THR A 153 10.04 4.69 -37.71
N SER A 154 11.24 4.36 -38.08
CA SER A 154 12.07 5.15 -39.03
C SER A 154 12.67 4.25 -40.10
N VAL A 155 12.98 4.85 -41.26
CA VAL A 155 13.67 4.13 -42.33
C VAL A 155 15.15 4.44 -42.22
N GLU A 156 15.95 3.39 -42.06
CA GLU A 156 17.41 3.49 -41.98
C GLU A 156 18.08 2.85 -43.20
N ASN A 157 19.30 3.29 -43.52
CA ASN A 157 20.12 2.67 -44.53
C ASN A 157 21.08 1.65 -43.91
N GLY A 158 20.99 0.40 -44.32
CA GLY A 158 21.87 -0.67 -43.85
C GLY A 158 21.62 -1.14 -42.41
N GLY A 159 20.46 -0.86 -41.81
CA GLY A 159 20.08 -1.34 -40.50
C GLY A 159 19.77 -2.83 -40.47
N SER A 160 19.51 -3.36 -39.23
CA SER A 160 19.23 -4.77 -39.01
C SER A 160 17.74 -5.16 -39.06
N GLY A 161 16.85 -4.18 -39.33
CA GLY A 161 15.41 -4.39 -39.36
C GLY A 161 14.90 -5.01 -40.67
N GLU A 162 13.58 -5.08 -40.82
CA GLU A 162 12.92 -5.59 -42.00
C GLU A 162 13.30 -4.75 -43.23
N VAL A 163 13.67 -5.42 -44.36
CA VAL A 163 14.05 -4.73 -45.59
C VAL A 163 12.82 -4.22 -46.33
N LEU A 164 12.75 -2.91 -46.53
CA LEU A 164 11.74 -2.23 -47.32
C LEU A 164 12.13 -2.24 -48.77
N TRP A 165 11.76 -3.31 -49.47
CA TRP A 165 12.18 -3.54 -50.88
C TRP A 165 11.70 -2.43 -51.83
N GLU A 166 10.48 -1.96 -51.67
CA GLU A 166 9.95 -0.88 -52.55
C GLU A 166 10.78 0.39 -52.42
N GLU A 167 11.12 0.79 -51.20
CA GLU A 167 11.94 1.98 -50.94
C GLU A 167 13.41 1.77 -51.32
N THR A 168 13.93 0.56 -51.13
CA THR A 168 15.28 0.18 -51.55
C THR A 168 15.41 0.28 -53.08
N LEU A 169 14.45 -0.28 -53.81
CA LEU A 169 14.42 -0.26 -55.26
C LEU A 169 14.25 1.15 -55.85
N ALA A 170 13.44 1.99 -55.17
CA ALA A 170 13.16 3.35 -55.63
C ALA A 170 14.27 4.36 -55.31
N GLY A 171 14.99 4.15 -54.19
CA GLY A 171 15.90 5.15 -53.62
C GLY A 171 17.38 4.80 -53.60
N THR A 172 17.76 3.50 -53.82
CA THR A 172 19.17 3.09 -53.75
C THR A 172 19.76 2.86 -55.11
N PRO A 173 20.95 3.42 -55.41
CA PRO A 173 21.64 3.16 -56.69
C PRO A 173 21.94 1.69 -56.88
N VAL A 174 21.61 1.14 -58.04
CA VAL A 174 21.89 -0.27 -58.38
C VAL A 174 23.27 -0.39 -58.98
N LEU A 175 24.11 -1.22 -58.37
CA LEU A 175 25.36 -1.65 -58.99
C LEU A 175 25.11 -2.92 -59.81
N THR A 176 25.54 -2.95 -61.06
CA THR A 176 25.43 -4.15 -61.90
C THR A 176 26.75 -4.91 -61.88
N GLY A 177 26.76 -6.12 -61.28
CA GLY A 177 27.90 -7.03 -61.31
C GLY A 177 27.52 -8.35 -61.97
N LYS A 178 28.22 -8.74 -63.05
CA LYS A 178 27.97 -10.01 -63.77
C LYS A 178 26.49 -10.23 -64.15
N GLY A 179 25.79 -9.14 -64.58
CA GLY A 179 24.39 -9.23 -64.97
C GLY A 179 23.36 -9.36 -63.85
N LYS A 180 23.75 -9.24 -62.58
CA LYS A 180 22.86 -9.27 -61.44
C LYS A 180 22.85 -7.90 -60.76
N PRO A 181 21.68 -7.39 -60.34
CA PRO A 181 21.61 -6.15 -59.57
C PRO A 181 22.15 -6.40 -58.16
N LEU A 182 23.01 -5.50 -57.70
CA LEU A 182 23.52 -5.44 -56.35
C LEU A 182 23.10 -4.12 -55.70
N TYR A 183 22.43 -4.17 -54.57
CA TYR A 183 22.06 -3.00 -53.79
C TYR A 183 23.10 -2.87 -52.68
N PRO A 184 23.99 -1.86 -52.71
CA PRO A 184 25.04 -1.70 -51.71
C PRO A 184 24.47 -1.29 -50.32
N GLU A 185 23.34 -0.64 -50.32
CA GLU A 185 22.63 -0.24 -49.10
C GLU A 185 21.17 -0.67 -49.23
N LEU A 186 20.67 -1.35 -48.19
CA LEU A 186 19.28 -1.72 -48.09
C LEU A 186 18.55 -0.73 -47.16
N ARG A 187 17.37 -0.29 -47.58
CA ARG A 187 16.52 0.46 -46.68
C ARG A 187 15.77 -0.50 -45.75
N THR A 188 15.91 -0.30 -44.46
CA THR A 188 15.35 -1.17 -43.41
C THR A 188 14.45 -0.37 -42.50
N LEU A 189 13.41 -1.02 -42.00
CA LEU A 189 12.53 -0.45 -40.98
C LEU A 189 13.20 -0.58 -39.61
N ALA A 190 13.55 0.54 -39.00
CA ALA A 190 13.99 0.59 -37.61
C ALA A 190 12.84 0.99 -36.69
N VAL A 191 12.75 0.33 -35.55
CA VAL A 191 11.81 0.67 -34.46
C VAL A 191 12.66 1.17 -33.30
N ASN A 192 12.66 2.47 -33.12
CA ASN A 192 13.46 3.13 -32.10
C ASN A 192 12.56 3.75 -31.04
N GLU A 193 13.06 3.91 -29.81
CA GLU A 193 12.38 4.70 -28.80
C GLU A 193 12.23 6.14 -29.28
N ASP A 194 11.05 6.71 -29.08
CA ASP A 194 10.82 8.13 -29.37
C ASP A 194 11.32 8.97 -28.19
N GLU A 195 12.56 9.43 -28.28
CA GLU A 195 13.17 10.28 -27.24
C GLU A 195 12.51 11.65 -27.11
N GLN A 196 11.81 12.10 -28.16
CA GLN A 196 11.12 13.39 -28.21
C GLN A 196 9.64 13.26 -27.87
N ASP A 197 9.21 12.09 -27.40
CA ASP A 197 7.82 11.86 -27.01
C ASP A 197 7.41 12.78 -25.87
N TYR A 198 6.27 13.48 -26.08
CA TYR A 198 5.71 14.42 -25.11
C TYR A 198 5.42 13.77 -23.75
N PHE A 199 4.84 12.56 -23.75
CA PHE A 199 4.47 11.87 -22.51
C PHE A 199 5.68 11.31 -21.78
N ARG A 200 6.74 10.96 -22.50
CA ARG A 200 8.05 10.63 -21.91
C ARG A 200 8.62 11.82 -21.16
N ALA A 201 8.63 12.98 -21.81
CA ALA A 201 9.13 14.22 -21.21
C ALA A 201 8.27 14.62 -20.00
N LEU A 202 6.94 14.58 -20.12
CA LEU A 202 6.01 14.89 -19.04
C LEU A 202 6.18 13.94 -17.83
N HIS A 203 6.32 12.63 -18.06
CA HIS A 203 6.55 11.67 -16.99
C HIS A 203 7.88 11.96 -16.24
N ARG A 204 8.94 12.28 -16.98
CA ARG A 204 10.21 12.70 -16.38
C ARG A 204 10.05 13.97 -15.54
N GLN A 205 9.35 14.98 -16.07
CA GLN A 205 9.07 16.22 -15.37
C GLN A 205 8.36 15.97 -14.02
N VAL A 206 7.23 15.27 -14.06
CA VAL A 206 6.43 14.97 -12.85
C VAL A 206 7.22 14.12 -11.85
N ALA A 207 7.98 13.12 -12.31
CA ALA A 207 8.83 12.32 -11.43
C ALA A 207 9.93 13.18 -10.76
N GLY A 208 10.51 14.14 -11.49
CA GLY A 208 11.46 15.10 -10.94
C GLY A 208 10.84 15.99 -9.85
N GLU A 209 9.65 16.55 -10.11
CA GLU A 209 8.89 17.38 -9.15
C GLU A 209 8.50 16.58 -7.89
N CYS A 210 8.04 15.33 -8.07
CA CYS A 210 7.75 14.45 -6.94
C CYS A 210 8.98 14.21 -6.06
N MET A 211 10.15 13.94 -6.68
CA MET A 211 11.41 13.74 -5.95
C MET A 211 11.84 15.00 -5.21
N GLU A 212 11.75 16.17 -5.84
CA GLU A 212 12.10 17.45 -5.23
C GLU A 212 11.20 17.74 -4.03
N THR A 213 9.88 17.59 -4.18
CA THR A 213 8.91 17.74 -3.09
C THR A 213 9.22 16.80 -1.92
N LEU A 214 9.51 15.52 -2.18
CA LEU A 214 9.85 14.56 -1.11
C LEU A 214 11.18 14.88 -0.43
N ARG A 215 12.14 15.50 -1.11
CA ARG A 215 13.37 15.99 -0.49
C ARG A 215 13.12 17.19 0.40
N GLU A 216 12.34 18.16 -0.06
CA GLU A 216 11.96 19.32 0.74
C GLU A 216 11.22 18.92 2.02
N LEU A 217 10.40 17.83 1.95
CA LEU A 217 9.69 17.24 3.08
C LEU A 217 10.60 16.36 3.98
N GLU A 218 11.88 16.15 3.63
CA GLU A 218 12.79 15.22 4.31
C GLU A 218 12.26 13.76 4.32
N LEU A 219 11.51 13.38 3.30
CA LEU A 219 10.89 12.06 3.16
C LEU A 219 11.63 11.14 2.19
N ALA A 220 12.45 11.67 1.29
CA ALA A 220 13.16 10.86 0.30
C ALA A 220 14.06 9.78 0.95
N GLU A 221 14.79 10.13 2.00
CA GLU A 221 15.61 9.20 2.77
C GLU A 221 14.77 8.19 3.55
N LEU A 222 13.65 8.66 4.14
CA LEU A 222 12.75 7.84 4.93
C LEU A 222 12.10 6.73 4.09
N PHE A 223 11.78 7.02 2.83
CA PHE A 223 11.23 6.04 1.87
C PHE A 223 12.30 5.27 1.09
N ASP A 224 13.58 5.47 1.39
CA ASP A 224 14.72 4.83 0.71
C ASP A 224 14.70 5.02 -0.82
N LEU A 225 14.34 6.22 -1.25
CA LEU A 225 14.23 6.54 -2.66
C LEU A 225 15.59 6.87 -3.25
N THR A 226 15.93 6.18 -4.33
CA THR A 226 17.11 6.52 -5.13
C THR A 226 16.80 7.74 -6.00
N ASP A 227 17.69 8.72 -5.99
CA ASP A 227 17.55 9.87 -6.87
C ASP A 227 17.66 9.46 -8.35
N PRO A 228 16.62 9.68 -9.16
CA PRO A 228 16.65 9.38 -10.58
C PRO A 228 17.54 10.33 -11.38
N GLY A 229 18.13 11.36 -10.74
CA GLY A 229 18.98 12.35 -11.41
C GLY A 229 18.23 13.23 -12.42
N ILE A 230 16.95 13.45 -12.20
CA ILE A 230 16.11 14.29 -13.06
C ILE A 230 16.13 15.71 -12.51
N CYS A 231 16.54 16.66 -13.36
CA CYS A 231 16.29 18.08 -13.11
C CYS A 231 14.97 18.41 -13.79
N PRO A 232 13.90 18.77 -13.06
CA PRO A 232 12.67 19.20 -13.67
C PRO A 232 12.92 20.45 -14.54
N ALA A 233 12.31 20.47 -15.72
CA ALA A 233 12.30 21.61 -16.62
C ALA A 233 11.20 22.60 -16.18
N ASP A 234 11.00 23.66 -16.96
CA ASP A 234 9.86 24.54 -16.73
C ASP A 234 8.58 23.84 -17.22
N ARG A 235 7.56 23.74 -16.36
CA ARG A 235 6.28 23.11 -16.70
C ARG A 235 5.54 23.85 -17.81
N GLU A 236 5.79 25.16 -17.98
CA GLU A 236 5.18 25.97 -19.03
C GLU A 236 5.50 25.43 -20.44
N GLU A 237 6.58 24.66 -20.61
CA GLU A 237 6.93 24.02 -21.89
C GLU A 237 5.91 22.96 -22.33
N PHE A 238 5.12 22.40 -21.38
CA PHE A 238 4.11 21.38 -21.67
C PHE A 238 2.72 21.95 -21.99
N GLY A 239 2.50 23.24 -21.74
CA GLY A 239 1.22 23.92 -21.86
C GLY A 239 0.52 24.16 -20.52
N ASP A 240 -0.69 24.67 -20.55
CA ASP A 240 -1.53 24.79 -19.36
C ASP A 240 -2.07 23.44 -18.88
N THR A 241 -2.52 23.37 -17.65
CA THR A 241 -3.00 22.15 -17.01
C THR A 241 -4.13 21.50 -17.81
N ASP A 242 -5.11 22.28 -18.27
CA ASP A 242 -6.25 21.77 -19.05
C ASP A 242 -5.80 21.10 -20.34
N PHE A 243 -4.82 21.69 -21.02
CA PHE A 243 -4.23 21.13 -22.23
C PHE A 243 -3.48 19.83 -21.96
N ILE A 244 -2.71 19.78 -20.87
CA ILE A 244 -1.97 18.56 -20.47
C ILE A 244 -2.96 17.44 -20.14
N LEU A 245 -4.00 17.72 -19.33
CA LEU A 245 -5.02 16.75 -18.97
C LEU A 245 -5.76 16.21 -20.19
N TYR A 246 -6.16 17.10 -21.10
CA TYR A 246 -6.77 16.69 -22.37
C TYR A 246 -5.87 15.75 -23.19
N ARG A 247 -4.58 16.05 -23.30
CA ARG A 247 -3.63 15.19 -24.02
C ARG A 247 -3.44 13.83 -23.37
N LEU A 248 -3.40 13.78 -22.01
CA LEU A 248 -3.31 12.53 -21.26
C LEU A 248 -4.53 11.64 -21.50
N GLU A 249 -5.73 12.21 -21.52
CA GLU A 249 -6.96 11.47 -21.85
C GLU A 249 -6.92 10.89 -23.27
N GLN A 250 -6.50 11.68 -24.25
CA GLN A 250 -6.39 11.22 -25.64
C GLN A 250 -5.42 10.05 -25.78
N GLU A 251 -4.26 10.14 -25.16
CA GLU A 251 -3.26 9.06 -25.17
C GLU A 251 -3.76 7.83 -24.41
N GLN A 252 -4.42 8.01 -23.27
CA GLN A 252 -4.98 6.90 -22.49
C GLN A 252 -6.03 6.11 -23.29
N ASN A 253 -6.83 6.77 -24.11
CA ASN A 253 -7.86 6.13 -24.93
C ASN A 253 -7.29 5.27 -26.07
N VAL A 254 -6.08 5.53 -26.53
CA VAL A 254 -5.43 4.77 -27.60
C VAL A 254 -4.42 3.74 -27.10
N GLN A 255 -4.09 3.77 -25.81
CA GLN A 255 -3.14 2.82 -25.23
C GLN A 255 -3.80 1.50 -24.82
N PHE A 256 -3.13 0.39 -25.17
CA PHE A 256 -3.57 -0.98 -24.84
C PHE A 256 -2.68 -1.66 -23.78
N TYR A 257 -1.51 -1.10 -23.48
CA TYR A 257 -0.60 -1.65 -22.49
C TYR A 257 -0.96 -1.19 -21.08
N ASP A 258 -1.22 -2.11 -20.18
CA ASP A 258 -1.69 -1.83 -18.82
C ASP A 258 -0.76 -0.89 -18.03
N ARG A 259 0.57 -1.07 -18.13
CA ARG A 259 1.53 -0.16 -17.50
C ARG A 259 1.37 1.26 -18.03
N LYS A 260 1.33 1.43 -19.36
CA LYS A 260 1.21 2.76 -19.98
C LYS A 260 -0.07 3.46 -19.56
N ARG A 261 -1.20 2.75 -19.57
CA ARG A 261 -2.48 3.29 -19.08
C ARG A 261 -2.41 3.71 -17.61
N ARG A 262 -1.76 2.91 -16.77
CA ARG A 262 -1.57 3.22 -15.35
C ARG A 262 -0.72 4.47 -15.16
N VAL A 263 0.42 4.60 -15.85
CA VAL A 263 1.27 5.79 -15.78
C VAL A 263 0.50 7.04 -16.22
N LEU A 264 -0.19 7.01 -17.35
CA LEU A 264 -0.99 8.15 -17.81
C LEU A 264 -2.09 8.53 -16.80
N HIS A 265 -2.72 7.54 -16.18
CA HIS A 265 -3.73 7.78 -15.14
C HIS A 265 -3.12 8.42 -13.88
N MET A 266 -1.97 7.94 -13.42
CA MET A 266 -1.26 8.53 -12.27
C MET A 266 -0.84 9.97 -12.56
N LEU A 267 -0.33 10.26 -13.76
CA LEU A 267 0.02 11.63 -14.18
C LEU A 267 -1.22 12.53 -14.23
N TYR A 268 -2.32 12.02 -14.76
CA TYR A 268 -3.60 12.75 -14.81
C TYR A 268 -4.06 13.13 -13.40
N GLN A 269 -4.14 12.15 -12.50
CA GLN A 269 -4.56 12.38 -11.11
C GLN A 269 -3.64 13.36 -10.38
N TYR A 270 -2.32 13.28 -10.59
CA TYR A 270 -1.36 14.16 -9.95
C TYR A 270 -1.58 15.63 -10.37
N LEU A 271 -1.76 15.87 -11.67
CA LEU A 271 -1.95 17.21 -12.21
C LEU A 271 -3.33 17.78 -11.89
N GLU A 272 -4.39 16.97 -11.89
CA GLU A 272 -5.74 17.37 -11.50
C GLU A 272 -5.79 17.82 -10.02
N MET A 273 -5.03 17.15 -9.14
CA MET A 273 -4.93 17.56 -7.74
C MET A 273 -4.22 18.90 -7.54
N GLU A 274 -3.30 19.26 -8.42
CA GLU A 274 -2.61 20.54 -8.31
C GLU A 274 -3.47 21.71 -8.76
N ASP A 275 -4.32 21.52 -9.75
CA ASP A 275 -5.22 22.54 -10.29
C ASP A 275 -6.49 22.73 -9.44
N GLY A 276 -7.01 21.61 -8.89
CA GLY A 276 -8.06 21.67 -7.87
C GLY A 276 -7.43 22.07 -6.54
N GLN A 277 -7.77 23.27 -6.03
CA GLN A 277 -7.40 23.71 -4.68
C GLN A 277 -7.38 22.48 -3.76
N GLU A 278 -6.23 22.22 -3.12
CA GLU A 278 -5.97 21.14 -2.16
C GLU A 278 -7.27 20.64 -1.55
N GLY A 279 -7.65 19.38 -1.84
CA GLY A 279 -8.97 18.85 -1.48
C GLY A 279 -9.35 19.29 -0.06
N GLU A 280 -10.62 19.52 0.24
CA GLU A 280 -11.18 20.19 1.45
C GLU A 280 -10.45 19.93 2.79
N THR A 281 -9.55 18.95 2.84
CA THR A 281 -8.77 18.59 4.03
C THR A 281 -7.37 19.18 4.08
N GLY A 282 -6.71 19.52 2.96
CA GLY A 282 -5.34 20.02 2.91
C GLY A 282 -4.29 19.04 3.49
N PHE A 283 -4.65 17.75 3.60
CA PHE A 283 -3.79 16.70 4.16
C PHE A 283 -3.46 15.63 3.15
N SER A 284 -2.19 15.18 3.20
CA SER A 284 -1.74 13.95 2.58
C SER A 284 -1.32 12.95 3.64
N PHE A 285 -1.73 11.70 3.52
CA PHE A 285 -1.38 10.63 4.46
C PHE A 285 -0.91 9.38 3.71
N TYR A 286 0.23 8.84 4.12
CA TYR A 286 0.74 7.55 3.68
C TYR A 286 0.89 6.63 4.88
N GLY A 287 0.04 5.61 4.97
CA GLY A 287 0.02 4.72 6.12
C GLY A 287 -1.31 4.01 6.30
N THR A 288 -1.56 3.52 7.51
CA THR A 288 -2.78 2.79 7.84
C THR A 288 -3.34 3.17 9.21
N CYS A 289 -4.65 3.18 9.32
CA CYS A 289 -5.36 3.26 10.61
C CYS A 289 -5.66 1.87 11.19
N SER A 290 -5.27 0.81 10.49
CA SER A 290 -5.47 -0.59 10.88
C SER A 290 -4.13 -1.34 10.96
N PHE A 291 -3.14 -0.78 11.66
CA PHE A 291 -1.80 -1.38 11.73
C PHE A 291 -1.80 -2.79 12.34
N HIS A 292 -2.78 -3.14 13.16
CA HIS A 292 -2.97 -4.50 13.66
C HIS A 292 -3.08 -5.54 12.54
N ALA A 293 -3.76 -5.21 11.44
CA ALA A 293 -3.88 -6.12 10.28
C ALA A 293 -2.54 -6.30 9.54
N VAL A 294 -1.72 -5.24 9.47
CA VAL A 294 -0.35 -5.33 8.96
C VAL A 294 0.51 -6.21 9.85
N TRP A 295 0.39 -6.00 11.18
CA TRP A 295 1.10 -6.79 12.19
C TRP A 295 0.80 -8.28 12.08
N GLU A 296 -0.47 -8.68 11.95
CA GLU A 296 -0.88 -10.07 11.75
C GLU A 296 -0.23 -10.68 10.50
N LYS A 297 -0.21 -9.96 9.38
CA LYS A 297 0.42 -10.44 8.15
C LYS A 297 1.95 -10.57 8.27
N VAL A 298 2.59 -9.61 8.94
CA VAL A 298 4.04 -9.69 9.21
C VAL A 298 4.35 -10.90 10.09
N CYS A 299 3.59 -11.09 11.15
CA CYS A 299 3.73 -12.25 12.02
C CYS A 299 3.50 -13.56 11.26
N ALA A 300 2.45 -13.64 10.44
CA ALA A 300 2.17 -14.81 9.62
C ALA A 300 3.34 -15.17 8.69
N GLN A 301 3.97 -14.17 8.09
CA GLN A 301 5.15 -14.39 7.25
C GLN A 301 6.39 -14.79 8.07
N ALA A 302 6.66 -14.08 9.17
CA ALA A 302 7.84 -14.33 10.01
C ALA A 302 7.83 -15.71 10.68
N PHE A 303 6.65 -16.16 11.11
CA PHE A 303 6.48 -17.47 11.74
C PHE A 303 6.24 -18.61 10.74
N GLY A 304 6.17 -18.32 9.43
CA GLY A 304 5.98 -19.35 8.40
C GLY A 304 4.59 -20.00 8.50
N ASN A 305 3.55 -19.18 8.40
CA ASN A 305 2.16 -19.65 8.47
C ASN A 305 1.84 -20.68 7.39
N CYS A 306 1.34 -21.84 7.81
CA CYS A 306 0.95 -22.97 6.96
C CYS A 306 -0.58 -23.14 6.84
N LEU A 307 -1.40 -22.23 7.41
CA LEU A 307 -2.85 -22.38 7.52
C LEU A 307 -3.52 -22.70 6.18
N GLU A 308 -3.11 -22.04 5.12
CA GLU A 308 -3.64 -22.25 3.76
C GLU A 308 -2.81 -23.22 2.92
N THR A 309 -1.82 -23.86 3.53
CA THR A 309 -1.02 -24.88 2.84
C THR A 309 -1.81 -26.19 2.79
N ARG A 310 -1.85 -26.82 1.62
CA ARG A 310 -2.45 -28.13 1.47
C ARG A 310 -1.68 -29.18 2.27
N ILE A 311 -2.39 -30.09 2.94
CA ILE A 311 -1.79 -31.11 3.81
C ILE A 311 -0.73 -31.92 3.04
N GLN A 312 -1.00 -32.29 1.78
CA GLN A 312 -0.03 -32.98 0.93
C GLN A 312 1.28 -32.21 0.71
N ASN A 313 1.26 -30.88 0.81
CA ASN A 313 2.41 -29.99 0.56
C ASN A 313 3.13 -29.54 1.85
N LEU A 314 2.62 -29.91 3.02
CA LEU A 314 3.26 -29.51 4.29
C LEU A 314 4.72 -30.00 4.35
N PRO A 315 5.64 -29.21 4.94
CA PRO A 315 7.07 -29.56 5.02
C PRO A 315 7.33 -30.61 6.13
N LEU A 316 6.77 -31.81 5.98
CA LEU A 316 6.91 -32.89 6.95
C LEU A 316 7.72 -34.05 6.35
N THR A 317 8.73 -34.55 7.07
CA THR A 317 9.44 -35.77 6.74
C THR A 317 8.60 -36.98 7.14
N GLY A 318 8.62 -38.07 6.32
CA GLY A 318 7.90 -39.30 6.64
C GLY A 318 6.36 -39.14 6.80
N LYS A 319 5.73 -38.34 5.92
CA LYS A 319 4.25 -38.15 5.95
C LYS A 319 3.50 -39.46 5.90
N PRO A 320 2.44 -39.65 6.68
CA PRO A 320 1.47 -40.73 6.52
C PRO A 320 0.92 -40.77 5.10
N GLU A 321 0.56 -41.95 4.62
CA GLU A 321 0.05 -42.13 3.25
C GLU A 321 -1.24 -41.33 2.99
N GLU A 322 -2.09 -41.21 3.99
CA GLU A 322 -3.31 -40.39 3.99
C GLU A 322 -3.00 -38.89 3.76
N PHE A 323 -1.96 -38.35 4.39
CA PHE A 323 -1.56 -36.96 4.22
C PHE A 323 -0.96 -36.66 2.85
N ARG A 324 -0.36 -37.65 2.19
CA ARG A 324 0.19 -37.50 0.83
C ARG A 324 -0.87 -37.28 -0.24
N ARG A 325 -2.08 -37.71 0.04
CA ARG A 325 -3.22 -37.61 -0.89
C ARG A 325 -4.24 -36.54 -0.48
N ASP A 326 -4.14 -36.00 0.72
CA ASP A 326 -5.08 -35.00 1.23
C ASP A 326 -4.81 -33.64 0.58
N ARG A 327 -5.80 -33.14 -0.16
CA ARG A 327 -5.76 -31.85 -0.87
C ARG A 327 -6.35 -30.71 -0.06
N ARG A 328 -6.98 -30.99 1.08
CA ARG A 328 -7.49 -29.97 1.98
C ARG A 328 -6.37 -29.13 2.54
N THR A 329 -6.65 -27.88 2.85
CA THR A 329 -5.77 -27.00 3.62
C THR A 329 -5.93 -27.28 5.13
N LEU A 330 -5.02 -26.78 5.95
CA LEU A 330 -5.20 -26.84 7.41
C LEU A 330 -6.44 -26.07 7.85
N LEU A 331 -6.80 -24.98 7.18
CA LEU A 331 -8.02 -24.24 7.46
C LEU A 331 -9.28 -25.07 7.18
N GLU A 332 -9.29 -25.87 6.12
CA GLU A 332 -10.41 -26.73 5.74
C GLU A 332 -10.62 -27.95 6.66
N LEU A 333 -9.67 -28.21 7.58
CA LEU A 333 -9.87 -29.19 8.65
C LEU A 333 -10.83 -28.67 9.73
N ILE A 334 -10.94 -27.38 9.91
CA ILE A 334 -11.87 -26.77 10.87
C ILE A 334 -13.27 -26.80 10.27
N GLU A 335 -14.16 -27.59 10.90
CA GLU A 335 -15.54 -27.69 10.43
C GLU A 335 -16.27 -26.35 10.51
N LYS A 336 -17.09 -26.09 9.48
CA LYS A 336 -17.97 -24.92 9.47
C LYS A 336 -19.18 -25.16 10.36
N PRO A 337 -19.65 -24.13 11.09
CA PRO A 337 -20.89 -24.21 11.86
C PRO A 337 -22.08 -24.59 10.97
N LYS A 338 -22.90 -25.54 11.45
CA LYS A 338 -24.10 -26.00 10.78
C LYS A 338 -25.32 -25.67 11.63
N TRP A 339 -26.31 -25.12 11.00
CA TRP A 339 -27.57 -24.71 11.62
C TRP A 339 -28.70 -25.60 11.09
N GLN A 340 -29.62 -25.95 11.97
CA GLN A 340 -30.85 -26.67 11.59
C GLN A 340 -32.05 -26.00 12.27
N GLU A 341 -33.03 -25.61 11.47
CA GLU A 341 -34.26 -25.03 11.98
C GLU A 341 -35.12 -26.11 12.64
N ALA A 342 -35.55 -25.81 13.87
CA ALA A 342 -36.43 -26.71 14.60
C ALA A 342 -37.83 -26.70 13.98
N GLY A 343 -38.32 -27.89 13.54
CA GLY A 343 -39.66 -28.07 12.96
C GLY A 343 -39.71 -28.20 11.43
N THR A 344 -38.93 -27.48 10.67
CA THR A 344 -38.87 -27.57 9.20
C THR A 344 -37.79 -28.50 8.68
N GLY A 345 -36.74 -28.74 9.50
CA GLY A 345 -35.61 -29.57 9.11
C GLY A 345 -34.66 -28.88 8.10
N ILE A 346 -34.88 -27.60 7.76
CA ILE A 346 -34.02 -26.85 6.87
C ILE A 346 -32.61 -26.72 7.51
N ARG A 347 -31.57 -27.03 6.74
CA ARG A 347 -30.17 -26.97 7.16
C ARG A 347 -29.44 -25.90 6.39
N ALA A 348 -28.59 -25.13 7.11
CA ALA A 348 -27.69 -24.18 6.51
C ALA A 348 -26.28 -24.36 7.11
N GLU A 349 -25.25 -24.14 6.32
CA GLU A 349 -23.86 -24.14 6.72
C GLU A 349 -23.33 -22.72 6.65
N SER A 350 -22.52 -22.30 7.66
CA SER A 350 -21.87 -20.98 7.67
C SER A 350 -20.89 -20.86 6.49
N SER A 351 -20.81 -19.68 5.90
CA SER A 351 -19.76 -19.36 4.92
C SER A 351 -18.38 -19.32 5.57
N HIS A 352 -18.31 -19.01 6.87
CA HIS A 352 -17.08 -18.83 7.64
C HIS A 352 -16.91 -19.89 8.73
N THR A 353 -15.67 -20.16 9.10
CA THR A 353 -15.30 -21.00 10.23
C THR A 353 -14.35 -20.25 11.16
N LEU A 354 -13.96 -20.87 12.28
CA LEU A 354 -12.88 -20.37 13.13
C LEU A 354 -11.58 -20.31 12.33
N ARG A 355 -10.91 -19.17 12.39
CA ARG A 355 -9.67 -18.94 11.65
C ARG A 355 -8.58 -18.49 12.60
N PRO A 356 -7.59 -19.35 12.91
CA PRO A 356 -6.37 -18.93 13.63
C PRO A 356 -5.56 -17.96 12.78
N ASP A 357 -4.85 -17.03 13.41
CA ASP A 357 -3.99 -16.12 12.68
C ASP A 357 -2.81 -16.86 12.03
N ILE A 358 -2.17 -17.76 12.81
CA ILE A 358 -1.00 -18.49 12.35
C ILE A 358 -1.07 -19.94 12.83
N VAL A 359 -0.86 -20.86 11.90
CA VAL A 359 -0.59 -22.27 12.19
C VAL A 359 0.78 -22.61 11.64
N ARG A 360 1.69 -23.05 12.51
CA ARG A 360 3.04 -23.42 12.16
C ARG A 360 3.28 -24.90 12.46
N ILE A 361 3.92 -25.58 11.52
CA ILE A 361 4.44 -26.94 11.74
C ILE A 361 5.95 -26.89 11.65
N SER A 362 6.63 -27.39 12.68
CA SER A 362 8.09 -27.45 12.75
C SER A 362 8.55 -28.80 13.26
N GLU A 363 9.77 -29.20 12.88
CA GLU A 363 10.45 -30.36 13.43
C GLU A 363 11.61 -29.87 14.30
N LYS A 364 11.65 -30.33 15.55
CA LYS A 364 12.73 -30.05 16.48
C LYS A 364 13.12 -31.34 17.18
N ASP A 365 14.42 -31.68 17.12
CA ASP A 365 14.99 -32.87 17.77
C ASP A 365 14.25 -34.19 17.42
N GLY A 366 13.80 -34.29 16.16
CA GLY A 366 13.03 -35.46 15.69
C GLY A 366 11.56 -35.50 16.13
N SER A 367 11.11 -34.52 16.90
CA SER A 367 9.73 -34.36 17.31
C SER A 367 9.03 -33.32 16.45
N ARG A 368 7.78 -33.59 16.08
CA ARG A 368 6.94 -32.64 15.34
C ARG A 368 6.22 -31.73 16.33
N CYS A 369 6.25 -30.46 16.07
CA CYS A 369 5.57 -29.47 16.86
C CYS A 369 4.53 -28.76 15.99
N PHE A 370 3.27 -28.83 16.39
CA PHE A 370 2.15 -28.09 15.82
C PHE A 370 1.87 -26.88 16.74
N SER A 371 2.02 -25.69 16.20
CA SER A 371 1.87 -24.46 16.96
C SER A 371 0.74 -23.62 16.39
N ILE A 372 -0.18 -23.21 17.25
CA ILE A 372 -1.22 -22.24 16.95
C ILE A 372 -0.82 -20.93 17.63
N ILE A 373 -0.69 -19.87 16.87
CA ILE A 373 -0.20 -18.57 17.34
C ILE A 373 -1.23 -17.52 17.00
N ASP A 374 -1.59 -16.70 17.97
CA ASP A 374 -2.48 -15.56 17.85
C ASP A 374 -1.63 -14.28 17.86
N ALA A 375 -1.66 -13.53 16.75
CA ALA A 375 -0.79 -12.40 16.51
C ALA A 375 -1.39 -11.11 17.04
N LYS A 376 -1.45 -10.96 18.35
CA LYS A 376 -2.05 -9.78 18.99
C LYS A 376 -1.12 -8.57 18.96
N TYR A 377 -1.66 -7.45 18.55
CA TYR A 377 -1.00 -6.15 18.58
C TYR A 377 -1.28 -5.47 19.92
N TYR A 378 -0.72 -6.06 21.02
CA TYR A 378 -0.85 -5.56 22.39
C TYR A 378 0.52 -5.19 22.97
N LEU A 379 0.49 -4.32 23.99
CA LEU A 379 1.62 -4.04 24.87
C LEU A 379 1.21 -4.39 26.30
N PRO A 380 1.31 -5.66 26.71
CA PRO A 380 1.00 -6.04 28.08
C PRO A 380 2.06 -5.50 29.03
N TYR A 381 1.62 -4.96 30.16
CA TYR A 381 2.49 -4.49 31.24
C TYR A 381 2.23 -5.31 32.50
N LEU A 382 3.32 -5.72 33.13
CA LEU A 382 3.25 -6.38 34.43
C LEU A 382 3.53 -5.35 35.54
N ARG A 383 2.53 -5.03 36.34
CA ARG A 383 2.65 -4.14 37.50
C ARG A 383 2.08 -4.84 38.71
N ASP A 384 2.84 -4.89 39.82
CA ASP A 384 2.40 -5.35 41.16
C ASP A 384 1.64 -6.69 41.17
N GLY A 385 1.96 -7.59 40.24
CA GLY A 385 1.31 -8.89 40.09
C GLY A 385 0.06 -8.92 39.21
N GLU A 386 -0.32 -7.77 38.64
CA GLU A 386 -1.42 -7.66 37.70
C GLU A 386 -0.88 -7.43 36.27
N VAL A 387 -1.63 -7.88 35.27
CA VAL A 387 -1.31 -7.70 33.84
C VAL A 387 -2.27 -6.68 33.28
N GLU A 388 -1.75 -5.49 32.95
CA GLU A 388 -2.49 -4.48 32.21
C GLU A 388 -2.40 -4.76 30.70
N ASN A 389 -3.44 -4.46 29.93
CA ASN A 389 -3.56 -4.71 28.49
C ASN A 389 -3.36 -6.18 28.08
N ALA A 390 -3.76 -7.12 28.94
CA ALA A 390 -3.77 -8.54 28.60
C ALA A 390 -4.87 -8.87 27.58
N PRO A 391 -4.71 -9.96 26.80
CA PRO A 391 -5.80 -10.50 25.99
C PRO A 391 -7.03 -10.78 26.83
N GLY A 392 -8.22 -10.47 26.29
CA GLY A 392 -9.47 -10.76 26.96
C GLY A 392 -9.73 -12.27 27.10
N VAL A 393 -10.67 -12.64 27.98
CA VAL A 393 -11.08 -14.05 28.18
C VAL A 393 -11.53 -14.69 26.86
N GLU A 394 -12.18 -13.93 25.99
CA GLU A 394 -12.62 -14.39 24.67
C GLU A 394 -11.45 -14.80 23.78
N ASP A 395 -10.36 -14.03 23.78
CA ASP A 395 -9.15 -14.35 23.00
C ASP A 395 -8.49 -15.63 23.50
N VAL A 396 -8.46 -15.81 24.82
CA VAL A 396 -7.95 -17.05 25.45
C VAL A 396 -8.85 -18.23 25.09
N ALA A 397 -10.18 -18.07 25.14
CA ALA A 397 -11.14 -19.11 24.79
C ALA A 397 -11.00 -19.54 23.32
N LYS A 398 -10.75 -18.60 22.40
CA LYS A 398 -10.49 -18.91 20.97
C LYS A 398 -9.29 -19.85 20.79
N GLN A 399 -8.21 -19.68 21.60
CA GLN A 399 -7.05 -20.56 21.52
C GLN A 399 -7.38 -22.02 21.90
N TYR A 400 -8.21 -22.20 22.92
CA TYR A 400 -8.69 -23.54 23.29
C TYR A 400 -9.59 -24.16 22.18
N LEU A 401 -10.45 -23.35 21.57
CA LEU A 401 -11.29 -23.80 20.46
C LEU A 401 -10.44 -24.19 19.24
N TYR A 402 -9.41 -23.45 18.90
CA TYR A 402 -8.46 -23.80 17.85
C TYR A 402 -7.73 -25.12 18.16
N GLN A 403 -7.26 -25.29 19.40
CA GLN A 403 -6.62 -26.54 19.82
C GLN A 403 -7.57 -27.73 19.68
N MET A 404 -8.83 -27.59 20.11
CA MET A 404 -9.83 -28.63 19.96
C MET A 404 -10.14 -28.96 18.48
N ALA A 405 -10.20 -27.95 17.63
CA ALA A 405 -10.47 -28.14 16.20
C ALA A 405 -9.37 -28.94 15.47
N TYR A 406 -8.13 -28.92 15.98
CA TYR A 406 -7.02 -29.69 15.42
C TYR A 406 -6.64 -30.92 16.24
N GLN A 407 -7.46 -31.33 17.22
CA GLN A 407 -7.13 -32.44 18.13
C GLN A 407 -6.91 -33.78 17.40
N ASP A 408 -7.61 -34.00 16.29
CA ASP A 408 -7.56 -35.22 15.51
C ASP A 408 -6.48 -35.19 14.40
N PHE A 409 -5.79 -34.08 14.22
CA PHE A 409 -4.71 -33.88 13.23
C PHE A 409 -3.33 -34.14 13.85
#